data_d0f6a7e8e961cf628d8a049ef21f0bbe
#
_entry.id   d0f6a7e8e961cf628d8a049ef21f0bbe
#
_cell.length_a   1.000
_cell.length_b   1.000
_cell.length_c   1.000
_cell.angle_alpha   90.00
_cell.angle_beta   90.00
_cell.angle_gamma   90.00
#
_symmetry.space_group_name_H-M   'P 1'
#
loop_
_entity.id
_entity.type
_entity.pdbx_description
1 polymer ?
#
loop_
_entity_poly.entity_id
_entity_poly.type
_entity_poly.pdbx_seq_one_letter_code
_entity_poly.pdbx_strand_id
1 'polypeptide(L)'
;LGAFHGVPMTVKESYNVAGTPTTWGNPDWRDNVTQEDAECVKKLKSAGVNVFGKTNVPLSLADFQSYNEIYGTTNNPYDHERIPGGSSGGSAAALAAGLTGLEIGSDIGGSIRNPAHFCGVFGHKPTHDLLWLRGHSAPGDMRSTPDISVIGPLARSADDLYSAIKIMAGPDPIMSRGYQLNLPELGARSLADLKVGVW
;
A
#
# COMPACT_ATOMS: atom_id res chain seq x y z
N LEU A 1 -12.76 9.02 -18.89
CA LEU A 1 -12.54 7.90 -17.99
C LEU A 1 -11.20 8.08 -17.33
N GLY A 2 -11.09 7.72 -16.04
CA GLY A 2 -9.82 7.75 -15.32
C GLY A 2 -8.83 6.68 -15.82
N ALA A 3 -7.55 6.87 -15.54
CA ALA A 3 -6.48 5.97 -16.01
C ALA A 3 -6.64 4.52 -15.52
N PHE A 4 -7.29 4.31 -14.38
CA PHE A 4 -7.58 3.00 -13.79
C PHE A 4 -9.07 2.65 -13.79
N HIS A 5 -9.81 3.19 -14.75
CA HIS A 5 -11.26 2.98 -14.81
C HIS A 5 -11.63 1.49 -14.85
N GLY A 6 -12.39 1.05 -13.84
CA GLY A 6 -12.87 -0.32 -13.72
C GLY A 6 -11.83 -1.33 -13.18
N VAL A 7 -10.61 -0.91 -12.85
CA VAL A 7 -9.61 -1.81 -12.25
C VAL A 7 -10.08 -2.26 -10.88
N PRO A 8 -10.29 -3.56 -10.63
CA PRO A 8 -10.60 -4.07 -9.31
C PRO A 8 -9.34 -4.08 -8.45
N MET A 9 -9.44 -3.51 -7.24
CA MET A 9 -8.35 -3.57 -6.29
C MET A 9 -8.81 -3.80 -4.86
N THR A 10 -7.92 -4.34 -4.07
CA THR A 10 -7.98 -4.36 -2.62
C THR A 10 -6.96 -3.40 -2.04
N VAL A 11 -7.08 -3.10 -0.75
CA VAL A 11 -6.14 -2.24 -0.02
C VAL A 11 -5.73 -2.91 1.28
N LYS A 12 -4.52 -2.68 1.72
CA LYS A 12 -4.07 -3.16 3.04
C LYS A 12 -5.04 -2.70 4.12
N GLU A 13 -5.37 -3.58 5.07
CA GLU A 13 -6.41 -3.35 6.08
C GLU A 13 -6.18 -2.07 6.90
N SER A 14 -4.95 -1.66 7.08
CA SER A 14 -4.57 -0.47 7.84
C SER A 14 -4.95 0.88 7.21
N TYR A 15 -5.46 0.89 5.98
CA TYR A 15 -5.97 2.11 5.35
C TYR A 15 -7.42 2.37 5.70
N ASN A 16 -7.75 3.62 5.91
CA ASN A 16 -9.12 4.05 5.98
C ASN A 16 -9.82 3.91 4.62
N VAL A 17 -10.90 3.16 4.61
CA VAL A 17 -11.88 3.09 3.52
C VAL A 17 -13.24 3.36 4.14
N ALA A 18 -13.90 4.43 3.71
CA ALA A 18 -15.16 4.88 4.29
C ALA A 18 -16.20 3.76 4.39
N GLY A 19 -16.83 3.62 5.54
CA GLY A 19 -17.82 2.59 5.82
C GLY A 19 -17.25 1.20 6.14
N THR A 20 -15.93 1.05 6.26
CA THR A 20 -15.29 -0.23 6.60
C THR A 20 -14.47 -0.13 7.89
N PRO A 21 -14.29 -1.25 8.60
CA PRO A 21 -13.38 -1.30 9.75
C PRO A 21 -11.93 -1.03 9.34
N THR A 22 -11.20 -0.32 10.21
CA THR A 22 -9.75 -0.16 10.15
C THR A 22 -9.19 -0.49 11.52
N THR A 23 -8.64 -1.69 11.66
CA THR A 23 -8.34 -2.29 12.95
C THR A 23 -6.87 -2.47 13.23
N TRP A 24 -6.01 -2.42 12.19
CA TRP A 24 -4.59 -2.79 12.29
C TRP A 24 -4.38 -4.19 12.90
N GLY A 25 -5.37 -5.09 12.73
CA GLY A 25 -5.38 -6.42 13.31
C GLY A 25 -5.54 -6.45 14.85
N ASN A 26 -5.84 -5.31 15.49
CA ASN A 26 -6.02 -5.21 16.92
C ASN A 26 -7.49 -5.44 17.30
N PRO A 27 -7.81 -6.46 18.12
CA PRO A 27 -9.18 -6.74 18.57
C PRO A 27 -9.90 -5.57 19.25
N ASP A 28 -9.16 -4.71 19.95
CA ASP A 28 -9.73 -3.54 20.64
C ASP A 28 -10.31 -2.50 19.65
N TRP A 29 -9.89 -2.58 18.39
CA TRP A 29 -10.34 -1.68 17.31
C TRP A 29 -11.27 -2.34 16.32
N ARG A 30 -11.82 -3.51 16.66
CA ARG A 30 -12.70 -4.29 15.75
C ARG A 30 -13.86 -3.48 15.18
N ASP A 31 -14.43 -2.59 15.98
CA ASP A 31 -15.58 -1.78 15.63
C ASP A 31 -15.22 -0.37 15.17
N ASN A 32 -13.94 -0.09 14.91
CA ASN A 32 -13.48 1.19 14.41
C ASN A 32 -13.80 1.36 12.93
N VAL A 33 -15.05 1.73 12.62
CA VAL A 33 -15.52 2.02 11.26
C VAL A 33 -15.18 3.46 10.89
N THR A 34 -14.37 3.63 9.86
CA THR A 34 -13.92 4.95 9.41
C THR A 34 -14.95 5.64 8.52
N GLN A 35 -15.05 6.97 8.62
CA GLN A 35 -16.03 7.76 7.88
C GLN A 35 -15.45 8.36 6.59
N GLU A 36 -14.13 8.37 6.45
CA GLU A 36 -13.44 8.94 5.31
C GLU A 36 -12.44 7.95 4.73
N ASP A 37 -12.25 8.03 3.42
CA ASP A 37 -11.15 7.33 2.74
C ASP A 37 -9.80 7.97 3.08
N ALA A 38 -8.74 7.17 3.12
CA ALA A 38 -7.38 7.67 3.09
C ALA A 38 -7.11 8.45 1.79
N GLU A 39 -6.21 9.45 1.83
CA GLU A 39 -5.95 10.32 0.67
C GLU A 39 -5.50 9.55 -0.58
N CYS A 40 -4.64 8.54 -0.42
CA CYS A 40 -4.26 7.68 -1.55
C CYS A 40 -5.44 6.87 -2.10
N VAL A 41 -6.36 6.43 -1.24
CA VAL A 41 -7.60 5.72 -1.65
C VAL A 41 -8.51 6.67 -2.41
N LYS A 42 -8.70 7.92 -1.95
CA LYS A 42 -9.46 8.95 -2.67
C LYS A 42 -8.89 9.19 -4.08
N LYS A 43 -7.58 9.34 -4.19
CA LYS A 43 -6.89 9.55 -5.48
C LYS A 43 -7.09 8.35 -6.43
N LEU A 44 -6.95 7.13 -5.94
CA LEU A 44 -7.16 5.91 -6.72
C LEU A 44 -8.62 5.76 -7.17
N LYS A 45 -9.58 5.98 -6.28
CA LYS A 45 -11.01 5.99 -6.63
C LYS A 45 -11.32 7.07 -7.68
N SER A 46 -10.71 8.24 -7.58
CA SER A 46 -10.86 9.31 -8.58
C SER A 46 -10.26 8.94 -9.94
N ALA A 47 -9.25 8.07 -9.96
CA ALA A 47 -8.70 7.50 -11.20
C ALA A 47 -9.56 6.36 -11.78
N GLY A 48 -10.64 5.98 -11.08
CA GLY A 48 -11.62 5.00 -11.55
C GLY A 48 -11.46 3.59 -11.01
N VAL A 49 -10.61 3.39 -10.02
CA VAL A 49 -10.44 2.10 -9.35
C VAL A 49 -11.72 1.68 -8.62
N ASN A 50 -12.04 0.39 -8.70
CA ASN A 50 -13.09 -0.23 -7.88
C ASN A 50 -12.45 -0.94 -6.67
N VAL A 51 -12.48 -0.28 -5.51
CA VAL A 51 -12.03 -0.87 -4.25
C VAL A 51 -13.13 -1.78 -3.71
N PHE A 52 -12.89 -3.10 -3.69
CA PHE A 52 -13.89 -4.09 -3.30
C PHE A 52 -13.59 -4.80 -1.98
N GLY A 53 -12.44 -4.57 -1.37
CA GLY A 53 -12.07 -5.20 -0.11
C GLY A 53 -10.77 -4.71 0.49
N LYS A 54 -10.45 -5.26 1.67
CA LYS A 54 -9.22 -4.99 2.39
C LYS A 54 -8.47 -6.31 2.64
N THR A 55 -7.14 -6.26 2.69
CA THR A 55 -6.26 -7.42 2.81
C THR A 55 -5.60 -7.49 4.19
N ASN A 56 -5.42 -8.70 4.69
CA ASN A 56 -4.99 -9.00 6.05
C ASN A 56 -3.61 -8.43 6.40
N VAL A 57 -3.42 -8.16 7.69
CA VAL A 57 -2.22 -7.59 8.30
C VAL A 57 -1.89 -8.30 9.61
N PRO A 58 -0.66 -8.25 10.13
CA PRO A 58 -0.38 -8.65 11.51
C PRO A 58 -0.89 -7.62 12.52
N LEU A 59 -1.04 -8.05 13.75
CA LEU A 59 -1.36 -7.18 14.88
C LEU A 59 -0.44 -5.95 14.91
N SER A 60 -1.03 -4.76 14.88
CA SER A 60 -0.34 -3.46 14.91
C SER A 60 0.73 -3.29 13.83
N LEU A 61 0.67 -4.05 12.75
CA LEU A 61 1.64 -4.10 11.64
C LEU A 61 3.06 -4.50 12.08
N ALA A 62 3.21 -5.16 13.21
CA ALA A 62 4.48 -5.36 13.91
C ALA A 62 5.14 -6.73 13.66
N ASP A 63 4.78 -7.42 12.57
CA ASP A 63 5.35 -8.72 12.23
C ASP A 63 5.57 -8.86 10.71
N PHE A 64 6.44 -9.81 10.32
CA PHE A 64 6.63 -10.26 8.94
C PHE A 64 5.77 -11.50 8.59
N GLN A 65 4.82 -11.85 9.44
CA GLN A 65 3.74 -12.78 9.18
C GLN A 65 2.39 -12.07 9.35
N SER A 66 1.51 -12.20 8.34
CA SER A 66 0.21 -11.53 8.35
C SER A 66 -0.86 -12.39 9.01
N TYR A 67 -1.01 -12.23 10.32
CA TYR A 67 -2.02 -12.93 11.13
C TYR A 67 -2.53 -12.03 12.27
N ASN A 68 -3.76 -12.23 12.67
CA ASN A 68 -4.36 -11.61 13.86
C ASN A 68 -5.64 -12.35 14.28
N GLU A 69 -6.16 -12.01 15.45
CA GLU A 69 -7.35 -12.67 16.03
C GLU A 69 -8.67 -12.29 15.32
N ILE A 70 -8.70 -11.20 14.54
CA ILE A 70 -9.92 -10.74 13.87
C ILE A 70 -10.11 -11.50 12.55
N TYR A 71 -9.05 -11.61 11.75
CA TYR A 71 -9.11 -12.07 10.35
C TYR A 71 -8.38 -13.39 10.12
N GLY A 72 -7.70 -13.93 11.14
CA GLY A 72 -6.93 -15.18 11.02
C GLY A 72 -5.58 -14.99 10.33
N THR A 73 -5.09 -16.07 9.73
CA THR A 73 -3.75 -16.16 9.14
C THR A 73 -3.82 -16.17 7.62
N THR A 74 -2.96 -15.40 7.00
CA THR A 74 -2.72 -15.43 5.56
C THR A 74 -1.50 -16.31 5.27
N ASN A 75 -1.66 -17.28 4.38
CA ASN A 75 -0.58 -18.17 3.94
C ASN A 75 -0.01 -17.70 2.60
N ASN A 76 1.20 -18.16 2.28
CA ASN A 76 1.81 -17.89 0.99
C ASN A 76 1.05 -18.68 -0.11
N PRO A 77 0.62 -18.07 -1.22
CA PRO A 77 -0.13 -18.76 -2.26
C PRO A 77 0.63 -19.89 -2.97
N TYR A 78 1.95 -19.86 -2.95
CA TYR A 78 2.79 -20.89 -3.57
C TYR A 78 3.05 -22.09 -2.67
N ASP A 79 2.98 -21.89 -1.34
CA ASP A 79 3.19 -22.94 -0.35
C ASP A 79 2.51 -22.53 0.95
N HIS A 80 1.41 -23.17 1.29
CA HIS A 80 0.58 -22.83 2.44
C HIS A 80 1.26 -23.06 3.79
N GLU A 81 2.38 -23.80 3.82
CA GLU A 81 3.20 -23.96 5.03
C GLU A 81 4.20 -22.81 5.22
N ARG A 82 4.23 -21.83 4.28
CA ARG A 82 5.12 -20.69 4.33
C ARG A 82 4.34 -19.39 4.57
N ILE A 83 5.06 -18.41 5.14
CA ILE A 83 4.52 -17.07 5.37
C ILE A 83 4.51 -16.26 4.06
N PRO A 84 3.53 -15.36 3.86
CA PRO A 84 3.51 -14.44 2.73
C PRO A 84 4.41 -13.21 2.95
N GLY A 85 5.05 -13.12 4.11
CA GLY A 85 5.67 -11.89 4.59
C GLY A 85 4.69 -10.96 5.29
N GLY A 86 5.16 -9.79 5.69
CA GLY A 86 4.39 -8.78 6.42
C GLY A 86 5.11 -7.41 6.44
N SER A 87 4.40 -6.43 6.87
CA SER A 87 3.00 -6.40 7.32
C SER A 87 1.98 -6.27 6.19
N SER A 88 2.37 -6.10 4.91
CA SER A 88 1.46 -6.12 3.74
C SER A 88 1.37 -7.53 3.12
N GLY A 89 1.35 -8.59 3.94
CA GLY A 89 1.35 -9.98 3.45
C GLY A 89 0.05 -10.38 2.78
N GLY A 90 -1.08 -9.91 3.31
CA GLY A 90 -2.38 -10.10 2.64
C GLY A 90 -2.43 -9.46 1.26
N SER A 91 -1.84 -8.27 1.10
CA SER A 91 -1.74 -7.56 -0.18
C SER A 91 -0.93 -8.34 -1.21
N ALA A 92 0.27 -8.78 -0.82
CA ALA A 92 1.14 -9.55 -1.71
C ALA A 92 0.55 -10.91 -2.05
N ALA A 93 -0.05 -11.60 -1.09
CA ALA A 93 -0.73 -12.88 -1.31
C ALA A 93 -1.91 -12.74 -2.28
N ALA A 94 -2.75 -11.72 -2.12
CA ALA A 94 -3.88 -11.45 -3.01
C ALA A 94 -3.43 -11.19 -4.45
N LEU A 95 -2.36 -10.43 -4.65
CA LEU A 95 -1.78 -10.19 -5.98
C LEU A 95 -1.21 -11.46 -6.59
N ALA A 96 -0.43 -12.22 -5.82
CA ALA A 96 0.18 -13.46 -6.29
C ALA A 96 -0.86 -14.53 -6.67
N ALA A 97 -1.96 -14.60 -5.92
CA ALA A 97 -3.08 -15.48 -6.22
C ALA A 97 -4.00 -14.95 -7.34
N GLY A 98 -3.77 -13.77 -7.90
CA GLY A 98 -4.60 -13.18 -8.95
C GLY A 98 -5.97 -12.68 -8.48
N LEU A 99 -6.18 -12.50 -7.17
CA LEU A 99 -7.45 -12.07 -6.59
C LEU A 99 -7.71 -10.57 -6.73
N THR A 100 -6.68 -9.79 -6.98
CA THR A 100 -6.73 -8.33 -7.14
C THR A 100 -5.85 -7.88 -8.28
N GLY A 101 -6.16 -6.74 -8.89
CA GLY A 101 -5.36 -6.15 -9.98
C GLY A 101 -4.24 -5.26 -9.47
N LEU A 102 -4.48 -4.55 -8.37
CA LEU A 102 -3.57 -3.59 -7.76
C LEU A 102 -3.75 -3.62 -6.24
N GLU A 103 -2.71 -3.25 -5.51
CA GLU A 103 -2.70 -3.13 -4.06
C GLU A 103 -1.92 -1.90 -3.58
N ILE A 104 -2.24 -1.43 -2.39
CA ILE A 104 -1.42 -0.47 -1.66
C ILE A 104 -1.06 -1.01 -0.29
N GLY A 105 0.20 -0.91 0.05
CA GLY A 105 0.78 -1.31 1.33
C GLY A 105 1.51 -0.17 2.03
N SER A 106 2.17 -0.49 3.11
CA SER A 106 3.02 0.47 3.85
C SER A 106 4.32 -0.20 4.29
N ASP A 107 5.37 0.59 4.49
CA ASP A 107 6.71 0.10 4.78
C ASP A 107 7.44 1.03 5.75
N ILE A 108 7.79 0.51 6.92
CA ILE A 108 8.74 1.13 7.85
C ILE A 108 10.06 0.36 7.79
N GLY A 109 10.01 -0.94 8.01
CA GLY A 109 11.16 -1.84 8.09
C GLY A 109 11.20 -2.94 7.03
N GLY A 110 10.42 -2.82 5.93
CA GLY A 110 10.36 -3.84 4.88
C GLY A 110 8.94 -4.29 4.53
N SER A 111 7.91 -3.69 5.10
CA SER A 111 6.55 -4.20 5.04
C SER A 111 5.85 -4.12 3.66
N ILE A 112 6.44 -3.51 2.66
CA ILE A 112 6.10 -3.69 1.23
C ILE A 112 7.08 -4.66 0.58
N ARG A 113 8.38 -4.42 0.78
CA ARG A 113 9.47 -5.11 0.08
C ARG A 113 9.57 -6.59 0.46
N ASN A 114 9.45 -6.90 1.76
CA ASN A 114 9.50 -8.27 2.27
C ASN A 114 8.38 -9.14 1.72
N PRO A 115 7.07 -8.78 1.85
CA PRO A 115 6.01 -9.61 1.30
C PRO A 115 6.02 -9.65 -0.24
N ALA A 116 6.43 -8.57 -0.92
CA ALA A 116 6.60 -8.59 -2.37
C ALA A 116 7.64 -9.64 -2.80
N HIS A 117 8.78 -9.71 -2.10
CA HIS A 117 9.80 -10.73 -2.33
C HIS A 117 9.27 -12.14 -2.06
N PHE A 118 8.59 -12.36 -0.94
CA PHE A 118 8.11 -13.68 -0.53
C PHE A 118 7.00 -14.25 -1.43
N CYS A 119 6.17 -13.37 -1.99
CA CYS A 119 5.07 -13.75 -2.88
C CYS A 119 5.39 -13.55 -4.37
N GLY A 120 6.62 -13.15 -4.74
CA GLY A 120 7.03 -13.00 -6.13
C GLY A 120 6.26 -11.94 -6.91
N VAL A 121 5.88 -10.84 -6.25
CA VAL A 121 5.22 -9.68 -6.86
C VAL A 121 6.12 -8.44 -6.80
N PHE A 122 5.75 -7.37 -7.48
CA PHE A 122 6.46 -6.11 -7.43
C PHE A 122 5.92 -5.25 -6.28
N GLY A 123 6.83 -4.64 -5.52
CA GLY A 123 6.49 -3.69 -4.46
C GLY A 123 7.39 -2.46 -4.52
N HIS A 124 6.81 -1.28 -4.43
CA HIS A 124 7.56 -0.04 -4.46
C HIS A 124 7.47 0.72 -3.12
N LYS A 125 8.60 0.83 -2.45
CA LYS A 125 8.78 1.71 -1.31
C LYS A 125 9.30 3.07 -1.82
N PRO A 126 8.46 4.10 -1.92
CA PRO A 126 8.87 5.39 -2.46
C PRO A 126 9.72 6.19 -1.47
N THR A 127 10.22 7.32 -1.94
CA THR A 127 10.82 8.35 -1.09
C THR A 127 9.80 8.83 -0.04
N HIS A 128 10.28 9.11 1.16
CA HIS A 128 9.46 9.68 2.24
C HIS A 128 8.73 10.95 1.75
N ASP A 129 7.48 11.11 2.16
CA ASP A 129 6.59 12.21 1.80
C ASP A 129 6.24 12.36 0.31
N LEU A 130 6.66 11.44 -0.56
CA LEU A 130 6.18 11.41 -1.94
C LEU A 130 4.69 11.07 -2.02
N LEU A 131 4.23 10.18 -1.14
CA LEU A 131 2.84 9.77 -0.96
C LEU A 131 2.40 10.11 0.46
N TRP A 132 1.27 10.78 0.59
CA TRP A 132 0.78 11.24 1.89
C TRP A 132 0.07 10.16 2.70
N LEU A 133 0.50 10.02 3.96
CA LEU A 133 0.01 8.99 4.89
C LEU A 133 -1.36 9.28 5.50
N ARG A 134 -1.99 10.44 5.20
CA ARG A 134 -3.30 10.77 5.78
C ARG A 134 -4.33 9.66 5.54
N GLY A 135 -4.90 9.15 6.64
CA GLY A 135 -5.83 8.01 6.62
C GLY A 135 -5.16 6.64 6.60
N HIS A 136 -3.83 6.59 6.78
CA HIS A 136 -3.08 5.40 7.14
C HIS A 136 -2.39 5.65 8.48
N SER A 137 -3.17 5.58 9.55
CA SER A 137 -2.72 5.71 10.95
C SER A 137 -3.53 4.79 11.86
N ALA A 138 -2.91 4.34 12.94
CA ALA A 138 -3.63 3.56 13.95
C ALA A 138 -4.81 4.38 14.49
N PRO A 139 -5.91 3.73 14.88
CA PRO A 139 -6.99 4.39 15.59
C PRO A 139 -6.46 5.13 16.82
N GLY A 140 -6.90 6.38 17.00
CA GLY A 140 -6.35 7.29 17.99
C GLY A 140 -5.67 8.49 17.37
N ASP A 141 -5.00 9.25 18.16
CA ASP A 141 -4.51 10.58 17.75
C ASP A 141 -3.06 10.55 17.25
N MET A 142 -2.85 10.15 16.00
CA MET A 142 -1.57 10.37 15.35
C MET A 142 -1.53 11.77 14.72
N ARG A 143 -0.84 12.69 15.38
CA ARG A 143 -0.76 14.11 14.98
C ARG A 143 0.42 14.43 14.06
N SER A 144 1.34 13.49 13.86
CA SER A 144 2.53 13.69 13.03
C SER A 144 2.79 12.48 12.14
N THR A 145 3.38 12.72 10.98
CA THR A 145 3.87 11.67 10.09
C THR A 145 5.09 10.99 10.75
N PRO A 146 5.14 9.65 10.84
CA PRO A 146 6.32 8.95 11.32
C PRO A 146 7.51 9.15 10.39
N ASP A 147 8.73 9.31 10.95
CA ASP A 147 9.95 9.71 10.25
C ASP A 147 10.36 8.80 9.08
N ILE A 148 10.07 7.50 9.15
CA ILE A 148 10.53 6.52 8.16
C ILE A 148 9.39 5.70 7.54
N SER A 149 8.15 5.94 7.97
CA SER A 149 6.99 5.25 7.42
C SER A 149 6.62 5.80 6.06
N VAL A 150 6.42 4.92 5.10
CA VAL A 150 5.92 5.26 3.78
C VAL A 150 4.78 4.34 3.38
N ILE A 151 3.94 4.82 2.49
CA ILE A 151 2.94 4.02 1.78
C ILE A 151 3.41 3.82 0.34
N GLY A 152 2.95 2.77 -0.31
CA GLY A 152 3.32 2.51 -1.69
C GLY A 152 2.53 1.38 -2.33
N PRO A 153 2.54 1.28 -3.66
CA PRO A 153 1.82 0.28 -4.41
C PRO A 153 2.54 -1.07 -4.41
N LEU A 154 1.73 -2.15 -4.55
CA LEU A 154 2.17 -3.48 -4.96
C LEU A 154 1.38 -3.88 -6.22
N ALA A 155 2.01 -4.58 -7.14
CA ALA A 155 1.41 -5.01 -8.41
C ALA A 155 2.12 -6.23 -8.99
N ARG A 156 1.60 -6.76 -10.11
CA ARG A 156 2.25 -7.84 -10.86
C ARG A 156 3.19 -7.34 -11.96
N SER A 157 3.31 -6.03 -12.16
CA SER A 157 4.28 -5.43 -13.08
C SER A 157 4.87 -4.13 -12.55
N ALA A 158 6.05 -3.75 -13.03
CA ALA A 158 6.67 -2.47 -12.69
C ALA A 158 5.93 -1.28 -13.33
N ASP A 159 5.31 -1.48 -14.49
CA ASP A 159 4.54 -0.45 -15.19
C ASP A 159 3.27 -0.08 -14.42
N ASP A 160 2.62 -1.07 -13.77
CA ASP A 160 1.48 -0.82 -12.90
C ASP A 160 1.90 -0.02 -11.65
N LEU A 161 3.06 -0.33 -11.07
CA LEU A 161 3.62 0.45 -9.96
C LEU A 161 3.87 1.90 -10.36
N TYR A 162 4.48 2.11 -11.53
CA TYR A 162 4.76 3.45 -12.05
C TYR A 162 3.47 4.24 -12.26
N SER A 163 2.47 3.61 -12.86
CA SER A 163 1.15 4.21 -13.10
C SER A 163 0.45 4.58 -11.79
N ALA A 164 0.51 3.68 -10.79
CA ALA A 164 -0.06 3.92 -9.47
C ALA A 164 0.64 5.08 -8.73
N ILE A 165 1.97 5.14 -8.78
CA ILE A 165 2.75 6.24 -8.19
C ILE A 165 2.34 7.58 -8.82
N LYS A 166 2.22 7.67 -10.14
CA LYS A 166 1.81 8.91 -10.83
C LYS A 166 0.43 9.41 -10.36
N ILE A 167 -0.47 8.50 -10.03
CA ILE A 167 -1.81 8.85 -9.52
C ILE A 167 -1.76 9.28 -8.04
N MET A 168 -1.04 8.53 -7.22
CA MET A 168 -1.02 8.74 -5.78
C MET A 168 -0.10 9.88 -5.34
N ALA A 169 0.95 10.16 -6.10
CA ALA A 169 1.99 11.12 -5.71
C ALA A 169 1.46 12.55 -5.53
N GLY A 170 2.17 13.29 -4.69
CA GLY A 170 1.88 14.69 -4.42
C GLY A 170 1.03 14.91 -3.16
N PRO A 171 0.96 16.18 -2.75
CA PRO A 171 0.36 16.59 -1.50
C PRO A 171 -1.15 16.33 -1.44
N ASP A 172 -1.67 16.30 -0.22
CA ASP A 172 -3.10 16.33 0.04
C ASP A 172 -3.70 17.73 -0.28
N PRO A 173 -5.03 17.90 -0.28
CA PRO A 173 -5.67 19.16 -0.61
C PRO A 173 -5.28 20.34 0.29
N ILE A 174 -4.83 20.09 1.52
CA ILE A 174 -4.38 21.14 2.45
C ILE A 174 -2.96 21.57 2.08
N MET A 175 -2.07 20.61 1.94
CA MET A 175 -0.66 20.86 1.66
C MET A 175 -0.42 21.36 0.24
N SER A 176 -1.29 21.02 -0.71
CA SER A 176 -1.23 21.50 -2.10
C SER A 176 -1.33 23.03 -2.26
N ARG A 177 -1.75 23.72 -1.20
CA ARG A 177 -1.73 25.20 -1.17
C ARG A 177 -0.32 25.77 -1.09
N GLY A 178 0.64 25.02 -0.54
CA GLY A 178 2.04 25.44 -0.38
C GLY A 178 3.05 24.56 -1.12
N TYR A 179 2.63 23.39 -1.64
CA TYR A 179 3.51 22.44 -2.28
C TYR A 179 2.98 22.02 -3.64
N GLN A 180 3.88 21.95 -4.60
CA GLN A 180 3.64 21.36 -5.90
C GLN A 180 4.70 20.28 -6.12
N LEU A 181 4.26 19.04 -6.41
CA LEU A 181 5.17 17.98 -6.79
C LEU A 181 5.47 18.08 -8.29
N ASN A 182 6.74 18.13 -8.60
CA ASN A 182 7.24 18.03 -9.97
C ASN A 182 8.12 16.78 -10.06
N LEU A 183 7.57 15.68 -10.55
CA LEU A 183 8.36 14.46 -10.83
C LEU A 183 8.97 14.60 -12.22
N PRO A 184 10.30 14.45 -12.34
CA PRO A 184 10.94 14.43 -13.65
C PRO A 184 10.42 13.24 -14.47
N GLU A 185 10.19 13.46 -15.75
CA GLU A 185 9.90 12.37 -16.67
C GLU A 185 11.13 11.44 -16.76
N LEU A 186 10.89 10.14 -16.78
CA LEU A 186 11.92 9.17 -17.11
C LEU A 186 12.26 9.35 -18.59
N GLY A 187 13.34 10.07 -18.85
CA GLY A 187 13.91 10.09 -20.20
C GLY A 187 14.27 8.67 -20.67
N ALA A 188 14.20 8.43 -21.96
CA ALA A 188 14.70 7.18 -22.54
C ALA A 188 16.20 7.05 -22.25
N ARG A 189 16.55 6.30 -21.21
CA ARG A 189 17.94 5.98 -20.85
C ARG A 189 18.20 4.53 -21.17
N SER A 190 19.31 4.26 -21.83
CA SER A 190 19.83 2.91 -21.92
C SER A 190 20.29 2.44 -20.54
N LEU A 191 20.18 1.15 -20.24
CA LEU A 191 20.77 0.57 -19.03
C LEU A 191 22.29 0.84 -18.97
N ALA A 192 22.94 0.97 -20.13
CA ALA A 192 24.36 1.30 -20.24
C ALA A 192 24.71 2.71 -19.69
N ASP A 193 23.75 3.62 -19.64
CA ASP A 193 23.94 4.99 -19.13
C ASP A 193 23.80 5.09 -17.60
N LEU A 194 23.39 4.00 -16.95
CA LEU A 194 23.20 3.97 -15.52
C LEU A 194 24.51 3.72 -14.78
N LYS A 195 24.76 4.53 -13.74
CA LYS A 195 25.83 4.30 -12.79
C LYS A 195 25.25 3.60 -11.55
N VAL A 196 25.64 2.37 -11.33
CA VAL A 196 25.19 1.58 -10.18
C VAL A 196 26.34 1.50 -9.16
N GLY A 197 26.10 2.00 -7.95
CA GLY A 197 26.98 1.77 -6.80
C GLY A 197 26.63 0.42 -6.15
N VAL A 198 27.65 -0.37 -5.88
CA VAL A 198 27.54 -1.62 -5.10
C VAL A 198 28.45 -1.51 -3.91
N TRP A 199 27.95 -1.77 -2.69
CA TRP A 199 28.72 -1.77 -1.44
C TRP A 199 28.33 -2.97 -0.58
#